data_5e828da655c6e181d5b7905e7b913e25
#
_entry.id   5e828da655c6e181d5b7905e7b913e25
#
_cell.length_a   1.000
_cell.length_b   1.000
_cell.length_c   1.000
_cell.angle_alpha   90.00
_cell.angle_beta   90.00
_cell.angle_gamma   90.00
#
_symmetry.space_group_name_H-M   'P 1'
#
loop_
_entity.id
_entity.type
_entity.pdbx_description
1 polymer ?
#
loop_
_entity_poly.entity_id
_entity_poly.type
_entity_poly.pdbx_seq_one_letter_code
_entity_poly.pdbx_strand_id
1 'polypeptide(L)'
;MTRRAPAIAGIATFAVILAAILGAPSEWRELLRDNAFDVVLAADRHLHRTKGETTRIVVIDIDRRSIEAVGAWPWPRETVAKLVDAVAAAQPAALALDILFHEADTRSPAALARRLGHQIARPDIVALADDLADGDKRLADALAPAPAVLGFLLDPDQSQSLPGAPIVTTGPLPIRQLWRAAGALAPPPSLLAAADGIGTMSLPGEADGTVRRVPLLVGAADAILPGLALEAVRLARRASAYVVQPESRTLATGDLSIALPSDALLRLLPVRPRVHSARTISAVDMLQGKVPSSRVAGAIAVIGGSAPELGGLRQTVTDPLTPSVQIQADAIAQILARRVPRSFDSATVVEWSLSCLFAILAVAAGAALSPVIGVMLTVFAVWLVWAAALVLLVLADRLLDPLTPSFFAAFAFVVTSGVSYSQTRRREALVRRRFEQHLAPAVVSRIVQNPSLVKLGGERREVTSLFTDVEGFTTMTQYADPERLVAVLDSYFEGLATIVIEHGGMVDKIVGDGVHALFNVPVDLDEHARRAVACAIAIRKWSTEYRGRAEPAALRFGRTRVGVETG
;
A
#
# COMPACT_ATOMS: atom_id res chain seq x y z
N MET A 1 -32.79 10.70 -16.51
CA MET A 1 -31.55 11.38 -16.10
C MET A 1 -30.88 10.81 -14.82
N THR A 2 -31.55 10.01 -14.00
CA THR A 2 -31.14 9.65 -12.64
C THR A 2 -30.17 8.46 -12.49
N ARG A 3 -29.98 7.62 -13.53
CA ARG A 3 -28.99 6.50 -13.49
C ARG A 3 -27.54 6.94 -13.73
N ARG A 4 -27.32 8.18 -14.23
CA ARG A 4 -25.97 8.68 -14.56
C ARG A 4 -25.21 9.26 -13.38
N ALA A 5 -25.90 9.74 -12.34
CA ALA A 5 -25.24 10.43 -11.22
C ALA A 5 -24.31 9.53 -10.38
N PRO A 6 -24.64 8.24 -10.05
CA PRO A 6 -23.69 7.37 -9.38
C PRO A 6 -22.41 7.13 -10.20
N ALA A 7 -22.58 6.89 -11.51
CA ALA A 7 -21.42 6.68 -12.40
C ALA A 7 -20.56 7.94 -12.52
N ILE A 8 -21.17 9.13 -12.65
CA ILE A 8 -20.45 10.41 -12.67
C ILE A 8 -19.69 10.63 -11.36
N ALA A 9 -20.30 10.32 -10.20
CA ALA A 9 -19.64 10.44 -8.91
C ALA A 9 -18.43 9.50 -8.81
N GLY A 10 -18.57 8.25 -9.26
CA GLY A 10 -17.47 7.28 -9.30
C GLY A 10 -16.33 7.72 -10.22
N ILE A 11 -16.63 8.22 -11.41
CA ILE A 11 -15.63 8.74 -12.35
C ILE A 11 -14.94 9.99 -11.79
N ALA A 12 -15.70 10.92 -11.18
CA ALA A 12 -15.13 12.09 -10.52
C ALA A 12 -14.20 11.70 -9.37
N THR A 13 -14.57 10.70 -8.57
CA THR A 13 -13.73 10.16 -7.51
C THR A 13 -12.44 9.58 -8.06
N PHE A 14 -12.51 8.78 -9.13
CA PHE A 14 -11.33 8.26 -9.80
C PHE A 14 -10.40 9.39 -10.26
N ALA A 15 -10.94 10.43 -10.91
CA ALA A 15 -10.16 11.58 -11.38
C ALA A 15 -9.50 12.34 -10.22
N VAL A 16 -10.20 12.52 -9.09
CA VAL A 16 -9.65 13.19 -7.90
C VAL A 16 -8.52 12.36 -7.27
N ILE A 17 -8.71 11.04 -7.11
CA ILE A 17 -7.67 10.16 -6.58
C ILE A 17 -6.46 10.12 -7.52
N LEU A 18 -6.70 10.03 -8.83
CA LEU A 18 -5.64 10.07 -9.83
C LEU A 18 -4.84 11.38 -9.72
N ALA A 19 -5.51 12.52 -9.66
CA ALA A 19 -4.86 13.81 -9.50
C ALA A 19 -4.07 13.89 -8.17
N ALA A 20 -4.62 13.38 -7.07
CA ALA A 20 -3.95 13.33 -5.78
C ALA A 20 -2.69 12.45 -5.81
N ILE A 21 -2.76 11.27 -6.43
CA ILE A 21 -1.60 10.37 -6.55
C ILE A 21 -0.54 10.95 -7.49
N LEU A 22 -0.94 11.55 -8.61
CA LEU A 22 0.01 12.18 -9.54
C LEU A 22 0.65 13.44 -8.94
N GLY A 23 -0.07 14.19 -8.12
CA GLY A 23 0.43 15.36 -7.40
C GLY A 23 1.19 15.04 -6.12
N ALA A 24 1.13 13.80 -5.62
CA ALA A 24 1.85 13.39 -4.44
C ALA A 24 3.37 13.35 -4.70
N PRO A 25 4.22 13.72 -3.71
CA PRO A 25 5.66 13.55 -3.80
C PRO A 25 6.05 12.13 -4.21
N SER A 26 7.10 11.98 -5.03
CA SER A 26 7.58 10.67 -5.50
C SER A 26 7.89 9.72 -4.34
N GLU A 27 8.46 10.24 -3.26
CA GLU A 27 8.81 9.48 -2.06
C GLU A 27 7.60 8.78 -1.41
N TRP A 28 6.44 9.46 -1.32
CA TRP A 28 5.21 8.85 -0.77
C TRP A 28 4.66 7.73 -1.66
N ARG A 29 4.74 7.92 -2.98
CA ARG A 29 4.29 6.90 -3.94
C ARG A 29 5.18 5.66 -3.88
N GLU A 30 6.50 5.88 -3.80
CA GLU A 30 7.48 4.80 -3.66
C GLU A 30 7.30 4.06 -2.34
N LEU A 31 7.11 4.77 -1.23
CA LEU A 31 6.87 4.17 0.08
C LEU A 31 5.63 3.26 0.11
N LEU A 32 4.51 3.74 -0.44
CA LEU A 32 3.28 2.94 -0.50
C LEU A 32 3.47 1.68 -1.36
N ARG A 33 4.15 1.83 -2.49
CA ARG A 33 4.46 0.73 -3.41
C ARG A 33 5.42 -0.28 -2.78
N ASP A 34 6.45 0.19 -2.09
CA ASP A 34 7.41 -0.67 -1.42
C ASP A 34 6.78 -1.45 -0.27
N ASN A 35 5.87 -0.85 0.50
CA ASN A 35 5.09 -1.55 1.52
C ASN A 35 4.19 -2.65 0.90
N ALA A 36 3.56 -2.39 -0.25
CA ALA A 36 2.79 -3.40 -0.95
C ALA A 36 3.67 -4.58 -1.40
N PHE A 37 4.85 -4.27 -1.94
CA PHE A 37 5.82 -5.30 -2.32
C PHE A 37 6.31 -6.11 -1.12
N ASP A 38 6.50 -5.48 0.04
CA ASP A 38 6.91 -6.18 1.26
C ASP A 38 5.89 -7.25 1.69
N VAL A 39 4.58 -6.95 1.55
CA VAL A 39 3.51 -7.93 1.80
C VAL A 39 3.58 -9.10 0.81
N VAL A 40 3.75 -8.83 -0.48
CA VAL A 40 3.84 -9.86 -1.52
C VAL A 40 5.11 -10.71 -1.34
N LEU A 41 6.25 -10.08 -1.02
CA LEU A 41 7.52 -10.75 -0.74
C LEU A 41 7.46 -11.62 0.53
N ALA A 42 6.75 -11.14 1.57
CA ALA A 42 6.54 -11.92 2.78
C ALA A 42 5.71 -13.19 2.51
N ALA A 43 4.72 -13.12 1.61
CA ALA A 43 3.94 -14.28 1.17
C ALA A 43 4.80 -15.27 0.37
N ASP A 44 5.67 -14.79 -0.53
CA ASP A 44 6.61 -15.62 -1.31
C ASP A 44 7.52 -16.46 -0.39
N ARG A 45 8.00 -15.89 0.72
CA ARG A 45 8.83 -16.59 1.71
C ARG A 45 8.20 -17.90 2.24
N HIS A 46 6.88 -17.99 2.27
CA HIS A 46 6.18 -19.20 2.73
C HIS A 46 6.06 -20.26 1.62
N LEU A 47 6.06 -19.85 0.37
CA LEU A 47 5.87 -20.72 -0.79
C LEU A 47 7.20 -21.28 -1.32
N HIS A 48 8.25 -20.46 -1.35
CA HIS A 48 9.56 -20.91 -1.79
C HIS A 48 10.33 -21.58 -0.64
N ARG A 49 10.54 -22.89 -0.77
CA ARG A 49 11.63 -23.58 -0.11
C ARG A 49 12.88 -23.36 -0.97
N THR A 50 13.85 -22.62 -0.48
CA THR A 50 15.18 -22.55 -1.08
C THR A 50 15.68 -23.98 -1.27
N LYS A 51 15.64 -24.48 -2.51
CA LYS A 51 16.36 -25.70 -2.87
C LYS A 51 17.84 -25.39 -2.67
N GLY A 52 18.49 -26.18 -1.82
CA GLY A 52 19.85 -25.94 -1.36
C GLY A 52 20.81 -25.68 -2.53
N GLU A 53 21.38 -24.50 -2.54
CA GLU A 53 22.53 -24.20 -3.39
C GLU A 53 23.78 -24.88 -2.84
N THR A 54 24.63 -25.30 -3.75
CA THR A 54 25.90 -25.95 -3.44
C THR A 54 26.93 -25.02 -2.79
N THR A 55 26.83 -23.72 -3.01
CA THR A 55 27.74 -22.72 -2.42
C THR A 55 27.24 -22.26 -1.07
N ARG A 56 27.95 -22.61 -0.02
CA ARG A 56 27.65 -22.19 1.35
C ARG A 56 28.09 -20.76 1.60
N ILE A 57 27.32 -20.06 2.42
CA ILE A 57 27.68 -18.72 2.90
C ILE A 57 27.84 -18.82 4.41
N VAL A 58 28.90 -18.22 4.90
CA VAL A 58 29.23 -18.19 6.33
C VAL A 58 29.46 -16.75 6.74
N VAL A 59 28.84 -16.34 7.84
CA VAL A 59 29.07 -15.04 8.46
C VAL A 59 29.96 -15.24 9.67
N ILE A 60 31.10 -14.58 9.67
CA ILE A 60 32.02 -14.51 10.80
C ILE A 60 31.67 -13.22 11.54
N ASP A 61 31.00 -13.38 12.66
CA ASP A 61 30.35 -12.28 13.37
C ASP A 61 31.22 -11.79 14.54
N ILE A 62 31.62 -10.54 14.48
CA ILE A 62 32.19 -9.83 15.62
C ILE A 62 31.04 -9.46 16.55
N ASP A 63 30.61 -10.46 17.30
CA ASP A 63 29.52 -10.38 18.26
C ASP A 63 29.99 -9.85 19.62
N ARG A 64 29.06 -9.67 20.54
CA ARG A 64 29.36 -9.20 21.89
C ARG A 64 30.32 -10.13 22.65
N ARG A 65 30.20 -11.44 22.46
CA ARG A 65 31.14 -12.42 23.04
C ARG A 65 32.58 -12.22 22.55
N SER A 66 32.71 -11.88 21.27
CA SER A 66 34.01 -11.61 20.66
C SER A 66 34.62 -10.33 21.24
N ILE A 67 33.83 -9.28 21.46
CA ILE A 67 34.31 -8.03 22.07
C ILE A 67 34.70 -8.25 23.53
N GLU A 68 33.92 -9.00 24.31
CA GLU A 68 34.20 -9.31 25.70
C GLU A 68 35.49 -10.14 25.85
N ALA A 69 35.75 -11.08 24.92
CA ALA A 69 36.90 -11.96 24.98
C ALA A 69 38.20 -11.35 24.43
N VAL A 70 38.11 -10.50 23.41
CA VAL A 70 39.29 -9.99 22.67
C VAL A 70 39.62 -8.53 23.06
N GLY A 71 38.59 -7.76 23.47
CA GLY A 71 38.73 -6.37 23.84
C GLY A 71 37.81 -5.43 23.02
N ALA A 72 37.73 -4.19 23.47
CA ALA A 72 36.81 -3.18 22.91
C ALA A 72 37.09 -2.89 21.43
N TRP A 73 36.01 -2.70 20.68
CA TRP A 73 36.08 -2.24 19.28
C TRP A 73 36.40 -0.71 19.20
N PRO A 74 37.14 -0.25 18.21
CA PRO A 74 37.71 -1.00 17.08
C PRO A 74 38.98 -1.76 17.48
N TRP A 75 39.09 -3.00 16.99
CA TRP A 75 40.25 -3.83 17.23
C TRP A 75 41.51 -3.30 16.51
N PRO A 76 42.70 -3.53 17.07
CA PRO A 76 43.95 -3.31 16.35
C PRO A 76 43.99 -4.12 15.05
N ARG A 77 44.57 -3.58 13.99
CA ARG A 77 44.74 -4.26 12.69
C ARG A 77 45.31 -5.67 12.81
N GLU A 78 46.29 -5.86 13.72
CA GLU A 78 46.85 -7.17 14.00
C GLU A 78 45.83 -8.20 14.47
N THR A 79 44.88 -7.78 15.29
CA THR A 79 43.80 -8.67 15.76
C THR A 79 42.86 -9.05 14.61
N VAL A 80 42.53 -8.09 13.76
CA VAL A 80 41.73 -8.35 12.56
C VAL A 80 42.50 -9.26 11.59
N ALA A 81 43.82 -9.04 11.43
CA ALA A 81 44.67 -9.90 10.63
C ALA A 81 44.68 -11.35 11.11
N LYS A 82 44.76 -11.58 12.44
CA LYS A 82 44.65 -12.92 13.00
C LYS A 82 43.33 -13.59 12.69
N LEU A 83 42.23 -12.83 12.69
CA LEU A 83 40.90 -13.36 12.31
C LEU A 83 40.87 -13.70 10.81
N VAL A 84 41.42 -12.83 9.96
CA VAL A 84 41.50 -13.06 8.51
C VAL A 84 42.36 -14.31 8.23
N ASP A 85 43.54 -14.44 8.88
CA ASP A 85 44.37 -15.65 8.78
C ASP A 85 43.63 -16.94 9.14
N ALA A 86 42.87 -16.92 10.26
CA ALA A 86 42.13 -18.08 10.70
C ALA A 86 41.04 -18.48 9.69
N VAL A 87 40.38 -17.49 9.04
CA VAL A 87 39.40 -17.73 8.00
C VAL A 87 40.07 -18.19 6.70
N ALA A 88 41.14 -17.53 6.26
CA ALA A 88 41.90 -17.87 5.04
C ALA A 88 42.48 -19.30 5.12
N ALA A 89 43.00 -19.70 6.28
CA ALA A 89 43.50 -21.05 6.50
C ALA A 89 42.44 -22.15 6.30
N ALA A 90 41.16 -21.81 6.45
CA ALA A 90 40.04 -22.71 6.16
C ALA A 90 39.64 -22.76 4.67
N GLN A 91 40.36 -22.06 3.80
CA GLN A 91 40.19 -22.03 2.34
C GLN A 91 38.77 -21.68 1.87
N PRO A 92 38.24 -20.48 2.18
CA PRO A 92 36.97 -20.01 1.63
C PRO A 92 37.08 -19.81 0.12
N ALA A 93 35.94 -19.88 -0.61
CA ALA A 93 35.89 -19.54 -2.02
C ALA A 93 36.09 -18.02 -2.27
N ALA A 94 35.67 -17.19 -1.34
CA ALA A 94 35.96 -15.76 -1.28
C ALA A 94 35.78 -15.27 0.17
N LEU A 95 36.49 -14.20 0.51
CA LEU A 95 36.43 -13.53 1.80
C LEU A 95 35.99 -12.08 1.62
N ALA A 96 34.88 -11.66 2.16
CA ALA A 96 34.41 -10.28 2.11
C ALA A 96 34.46 -9.64 3.52
N LEU A 97 35.00 -8.44 3.60
CA LEU A 97 35.09 -7.70 4.85
C LEU A 97 34.06 -6.55 4.84
N ASP A 98 32.99 -6.71 5.61
CA ASP A 98 31.99 -5.67 5.87
C ASP A 98 32.46 -4.80 7.06
N ILE A 99 33.68 -4.29 6.92
CA ILE A 99 34.39 -3.46 7.89
C ILE A 99 35.06 -2.30 7.15
N LEU A 100 34.85 -1.08 7.65
CA LEU A 100 35.48 0.10 7.08
C LEU A 100 36.91 0.31 7.61
N PHE A 101 37.85 0.36 6.71
CA PHE A 101 39.27 0.68 6.98
C PHE A 101 39.68 1.94 6.24
N HIS A 102 39.11 3.10 6.55
CA HIS A 102 39.32 4.34 5.78
C HIS A 102 40.59 5.13 6.17
N GLU A 103 41.16 4.84 7.34
CA GLU A 103 42.37 5.49 7.81
C GLU A 103 43.51 4.48 7.98
N ALA A 104 44.73 4.97 7.87
CA ALA A 104 45.89 4.17 8.24
C ALA A 104 45.84 3.77 9.72
N ASP A 105 46.44 2.65 10.04
CA ASP A 105 46.49 2.18 11.42
C ASP A 105 47.19 3.17 12.36
N THR A 106 46.55 3.53 13.43
CA THR A 106 47.05 4.46 14.45
C THR A 106 47.43 3.79 15.75
N ARG A 107 47.25 2.49 15.87
CA ARG A 107 47.36 1.72 17.12
C ARG A 107 48.48 0.71 17.14
N SER A 108 49.07 0.37 15.99
CA SER A 108 50.21 -0.54 15.95
C SER A 108 51.47 0.11 16.56
N PRO A 109 52.42 -0.70 17.04
CA PRO A 109 53.68 -0.21 17.57
C PRO A 109 54.42 0.73 16.60
N ALA A 110 54.45 0.38 15.31
CA ALA A 110 55.04 1.22 14.27
C ALA A 110 54.35 2.58 14.13
N ALA A 111 53.00 2.57 14.11
CA ALA A 111 52.22 3.81 14.00
C ALA A 111 52.37 4.71 15.23
N LEU A 112 52.39 4.11 16.42
CA LEU A 112 52.65 4.84 17.67
C LEU A 112 54.05 5.44 17.71
N ALA A 113 55.10 4.69 17.30
CA ALA A 113 56.45 5.19 17.21
C ALA A 113 56.56 6.36 16.22
N ARG A 114 56.01 6.25 15.02
CA ARG A 114 55.97 7.36 14.04
C ARG A 114 55.31 8.60 14.63
N ARG A 115 54.12 8.45 15.20
CA ARG A 115 53.35 9.54 15.81
C ARG A 115 54.11 10.22 16.94
N LEU A 116 54.61 9.41 17.89
CA LEU A 116 55.36 9.93 19.03
C LEU A 116 56.65 10.62 18.59
N GLY A 117 57.44 9.97 17.71
CA GLY A 117 58.69 10.54 17.17
C GLY A 117 58.47 11.88 16.46
N HIS A 118 57.38 12.03 15.72
CA HIS A 118 57.03 13.33 15.11
C HIS A 118 56.63 14.37 16.15
N GLN A 119 55.80 13.97 17.17
CA GLN A 119 55.34 14.89 18.20
C GLN A 119 56.49 15.48 19.06
N ILE A 120 57.48 14.65 19.37
CA ILE A 120 58.64 15.07 20.22
C ILE A 120 59.89 15.38 19.41
N ALA A 121 59.76 15.47 18.06
CA ALA A 121 60.88 15.74 17.14
C ALA A 121 62.11 14.80 17.32
N ARG A 122 61.87 13.51 17.49
CA ARG A 122 62.87 12.44 17.66
C ARG A 122 62.92 11.54 16.42
N PRO A 123 63.79 11.81 15.44
CA PRO A 123 63.86 11.03 14.21
C PRO A 123 64.34 9.59 14.43
N ASP A 124 65.10 9.32 15.49
CA ASP A 124 65.50 7.97 15.90
C ASP A 124 64.30 7.11 16.32
N ILE A 125 63.29 7.69 16.97
CA ILE A 125 62.02 6.98 17.30
C ILE A 125 61.20 6.78 16.03
N VAL A 126 61.20 7.71 15.08
CA VAL A 126 60.53 7.52 13.78
C VAL A 126 61.19 6.37 13.01
N ALA A 127 62.53 6.30 12.98
CA ALA A 127 63.26 5.22 12.33
C ALA A 127 62.99 3.85 12.97
N LEU A 128 62.82 3.79 14.31
CA LEU A 128 62.44 2.56 15.01
C LEU A 128 61.13 1.96 14.51
N ALA A 129 60.22 2.78 13.96
CA ALA A 129 58.96 2.30 13.44
C ALA A 129 59.10 1.27 12.30
N ASP A 130 60.21 1.30 11.57
CA ASP A 130 60.46 0.38 10.46
C ASP A 130 60.80 -1.04 10.94
N ASP A 131 61.27 -1.16 12.20
CA ASP A 131 61.55 -2.45 12.87
C ASP A 131 60.38 -2.95 13.73
N LEU A 132 59.35 -2.13 13.90
CA LEU A 132 58.18 -2.48 14.71
C LEU A 132 57.04 -3.03 13.84
N ALA A 133 56.16 -3.79 14.49
CA ALA A 133 54.97 -4.36 13.84
C ALA A 133 54.09 -3.24 13.30
N ASP A 134 53.85 -3.24 11.98
CA ASP A 134 52.94 -2.37 11.26
C ASP A 134 51.59 -3.10 11.05
N GLY A 135 50.51 -2.54 11.55
CA GLY A 135 49.22 -3.16 11.51
C GLY A 135 48.61 -3.28 10.11
N ASP A 136 48.76 -2.23 9.29
CA ASP A 136 48.25 -2.25 7.91
C ASP A 136 49.01 -3.26 7.05
N LYS A 137 50.34 -3.33 7.20
CA LYS A 137 51.15 -4.35 6.54
C LYS A 137 50.77 -5.76 6.97
N ARG A 138 50.57 -5.97 8.28
CA ARG A 138 50.16 -7.28 8.81
C ARG A 138 48.79 -7.72 8.31
N LEU A 139 47.84 -6.78 8.17
CA LEU A 139 46.53 -7.07 7.60
C LEU A 139 46.61 -7.35 6.09
N ALA A 140 47.44 -6.58 5.36
CA ALA A 140 47.68 -6.81 3.95
C ALA A 140 48.26 -8.22 3.70
N ASP A 141 49.27 -8.64 4.50
CA ASP A 141 49.85 -9.99 4.43
C ASP A 141 48.83 -11.08 4.72
N ALA A 142 47.84 -10.82 5.60
CA ALA A 142 46.80 -11.77 5.91
C ALA A 142 45.70 -11.89 4.82
N LEU A 143 45.50 -10.83 4.04
CA LEU A 143 44.53 -10.85 2.93
C LEU A 143 45.04 -11.61 1.70
N ALA A 144 46.33 -11.57 1.43
CA ALA A 144 46.96 -12.11 0.22
C ALA A 144 46.68 -13.62 -0.06
N PRO A 145 46.56 -14.52 0.95
CA PRO A 145 46.34 -15.95 0.71
C PRO A 145 44.94 -16.33 0.22
N ALA A 146 43.94 -15.47 0.35
CA ALA A 146 42.54 -15.79 -0.01
C ALA A 146 41.95 -14.71 -0.92
N PRO A 147 41.04 -15.09 -1.86
CA PRO A 147 40.36 -14.09 -2.69
C PRO A 147 39.55 -13.12 -1.78
N ALA A 148 40.13 -11.92 -1.54
CA ALA A 148 39.61 -10.97 -0.55
C ALA A 148 38.98 -9.74 -1.20
N VAL A 149 37.81 -9.35 -0.68
CA VAL A 149 37.09 -8.11 -1.00
C VAL A 149 37.10 -7.18 0.20
N LEU A 150 37.56 -5.98 0.02
CA LEU A 150 37.49 -4.92 1.04
C LEU A 150 36.27 -4.02 0.81
N GLY A 151 35.63 -3.66 1.92
CA GLY A 151 34.51 -2.74 1.93
C GLY A 151 34.93 -1.28 1.82
N PHE A 152 34.16 -0.47 1.09
CA PHE A 152 34.24 0.99 1.10
C PHE A 152 32.85 1.59 1.30
N LEU A 153 32.77 2.86 1.70
CA LEU A 153 31.53 3.61 1.77
C LEU A 153 31.48 4.70 0.70
N LEU A 154 30.30 4.92 0.13
CA LEU A 154 30.03 6.11 -0.68
C LEU A 154 30.03 7.35 0.22
N ASP A 155 30.68 8.43 -0.24
CA ASP A 155 30.77 9.69 0.49
C ASP A 155 30.47 10.86 -0.45
N PRO A 156 29.49 11.71 -0.11
CA PRO A 156 29.14 12.87 -0.92
C PRO A 156 30.23 13.98 -0.88
N ASP A 157 31.04 14.01 0.19
CA ASP A 157 31.98 15.09 0.46
C ASP A 157 33.45 14.76 0.05
N GLN A 158 33.74 13.49 -0.20
CA GLN A 158 35.05 13.02 -0.61
C GLN A 158 35.14 12.89 -2.12
N SER A 159 36.26 13.31 -2.68
CA SER A 159 36.56 13.22 -4.12
C SER A 159 37.53 12.08 -4.47
N GLN A 160 37.80 11.15 -3.54
CA GLN A 160 38.73 10.06 -3.80
C GLN A 160 38.18 9.16 -4.93
N SER A 161 38.98 9.05 -6.00
CA SER A 161 38.71 8.16 -7.12
C SER A 161 39.24 6.77 -6.82
N LEU A 162 38.45 5.75 -7.12
CA LEU A 162 38.82 4.34 -7.03
C LEU A 162 38.93 3.74 -8.43
N PRO A 163 39.73 2.68 -8.62
CA PRO A 163 39.77 1.97 -9.89
C PRO A 163 38.38 1.37 -10.20
N GLY A 164 37.87 1.65 -11.39
CA GLY A 164 36.58 1.17 -11.83
C GLY A 164 36.50 -0.36 -11.89
N ALA A 165 35.29 -0.89 -11.75
CA ALA A 165 35.06 -2.32 -11.88
C ALA A 165 35.43 -2.81 -13.29
N PRO A 166 35.92 -4.04 -13.44
CA PRO A 166 36.23 -4.63 -14.74
C PRO A 166 34.92 -5.01 -15.47
N ILE A 167 34.25 -4.04 -16.08
CA ILE A 167 32.99 -4.24 -16.79
C ILE A 167 33.22 -4.32 -18.28
N VAL A 168 32.76 -5.41 -18.91
CA VAL A 168 32.72 -5.60 -20.35
C VAL A 168 31.27 -5.46 -20.82
N THR A 169 31.03 -4.58 -21.78
CA THR A 169 29.69 -4.35 -22.32
C THR A 169 29.72 -4.18 -23.83
N THR A 170 28.69 -4.65 -24.53
CA THR A 170 28.53 -4.50 -25.98
C THR A 170 27.85 -3.19 -26.39
N GLY A 171 27.48 -2.35 -25.44
CA GLY A 171 26.81 -1.08 -25.66
C GLY A 171 26.70 -0.27 -24.37
N PRO A 172 25.90 0.79 -24.32
CA PRO A 172 25.70 1.58 -23.11
C PRO A 172 25.06 0.71 -22.02
N LEU A 173 25.46 0.94 -20.77
CA LEU A 173 24.90 0.23 -19.65
C LEU A 173 23.38 0.49 -19.53
N PRO A 174 22.56 -0.54 -19.37
CA PRO A 174 21.09 -0.42 -19.32
C PRO A 174 20.59 0.09 -17.97
N ILE A 175 21.33 1.01 -17.35
CA ILE A 175 21.05 1.57 -16.04
C ILE A 175 20.51 2.99 -16.24
N ARG A 176 19.27 3.23 -15.78
CA ARG A 176 18.61 4.55 -15.89
C ARG A 176 18.95 5.47 -14.73
N GLN A 177 19.05 4.90 -13.53
CA GLN A 177 19.33 5.61 -12.28
C GLN A 177 20.39 4.83 -11.51
N LEU A 178 21.63 5.26 -11.62
CA LEU A 178 22.71 4.71 -10.80
C LEU A 178 22.83 5.53 -9.52
N TRP A 179 22.86 4.86 -8.37
CA TRP A 179 23.16 5.52 -7.11
C TRP A 179 24.60 6.02 -7.14
N ARG A 180 24.79 7.35 -7.01
CA ARG A 180 26.09 8.02 -7.17
C ARG A 180 26.42 8.88 -5.96
N ALA A 181 27.72 8.97 -5.68
CA ALA A 181 28.30 9.94 -4.76
C ALA A 181 29.51 10.66 -5.42
N ALA A 182 29.94 11.78 -4.84
CA ALA A 182 31.10 12.52 -5.33
C ALA A 182 32.40 11.70 -5.24
N GLY A 183 32.44 10.76 -4.28
CA GLY A 183 33.58 9.86 -4.14
C GLY A 183 33.32 8.77 -3.10
N ALA A 184 34.38 8.30 -2.45
CA ALA A 184 34.32 7.17 -1.53
C ALA A 184 35.31 7.33 -0.36
N LEU A 185 34.90 6.79 0.79
CA LEU A 185 35.82 6.48 1.90
C LEU A 185 36.37 5.07 1.66
N ALA A 186 37.63 5.02 1.20
CA ALA A 186 38.24 3.77 0.79
C ALA A 186 39.36 3.33 1.76
N PRO A 187 39.73 2.04 1.76
CA PRO A 187 40.89 1.55 2.49
C PRO A 187 42.19 2.21 2.05
N PRO A 188 43.21 2.24 2.92
CA PRO A 188 44.55 2.72 2.56
C PRO A 188 45.12 1.99 1.34
N PRO A 189 45.98 2.65 0.54
CA PRO A 189 46.56 2.07 -0.68
C PRO A 189 47.26 0.72 -0.47
N SER A 190 47.88 0.51 0.68
CA SER A 190 48.54 -0.75 1.04
C SER A 190 47.54 -1.92 1.14
N LEU A 191 46.37 -1.68 1.72
CA LEU A 191 45.31 -2.68 1.83
C LEU A 191 44.61 -2.90 0.49
N LEU A 192 44.38 -1.82 -0.29
CA LEU A 192 43.81 -1.91 -1.63
C LEU A 192 44.66 -2.74 -2.57
N ALA A 193 46.01 -2.61 -2.49
CA ALA A 193 46.93 -3.38 -3.31
C ALA A 193 47.01 -4.87 -2.92
N ALA A 194 46.64 -5.21 -1.70
CA ALA A 194 46.63 -6.59 -1.19
C ALA A 194 45.32 -7.34 -1.41
N ALA A 195 44.23 -6.63 -1.67
CA ALA A 195 42.91 -7.22 -1.92
C ALA A 195 42.68 -7.48 -3.41
N ASP A 196 41.98 -8.57 -3.74
CA ASP A 196 41.60 -8.93 -5.11
C ASP A 196 40.40 -8.12 -5.64
N GLY A 197 39.69 -7.43 -4.76
CA GLY A 197 38.55 -6.62 -5.13
C GLY A 197 38.11 -5.65 -4.05
N ILE A 198 37.28 -4.70 -4.48
CA ILE A 198 36.61 -3.74 -3.59
C ILE A 198 35.13 -3.70 -3.87
N GLY A 199 34.33 -3.52 -2.83
CA GLY A 199 32.88 -3.42 -3.00
C GLY A 199 32.24 -2.47 -2.00
N THR A 200 31.19 -1.74 -2.40
CA THR A 200 30.53 -0.85 -1.47
C THR A 200 29.73 -1.62 -0.43
N MET A 201 29.91 -1.23 0.83
CA MET A 201 29.07 -1.66 1.96
C MET A 201 27.93 -0.66 2.22
N SER A 202 27.88 0.45 1.50
CA SER A 202 26.80 1.43 1.65
C SER A 202 25.46 0.80 1.31
N LEU A 203 24.50 0.99 2.20
CA LEU A 203 23.16 0.49 2.04
C LEU A 203 22.20 1.68 1.90
N PRO A 204 21.44 1.78 0.81
CA PRO A 204 20.48 2.86 0.65
C PRO A 204 19.37 2.70 1.70
N GLY A 205 19.21 3.70 2.56
CA GLY A 205 18.04 3.84 3.40
C GLY A 205 16.90 4.46 2.59
N GLU A 206 15.71 3.88 2.67
CA GLU A 206 14.52 4.47 2.07
C GLU A 206 13.94 5.56 2.99
N ALA A 207 12.87 6.25 2.58
CA ALA A 207 12.30 7.37 3.33
C ALA A 207 11.85 7.00 4.76
N ASP A 208 11.53 5.73 5.01
CA ASP A 208 11.19 5.18 6.33
C ASP A 208 12.39 4.62 7.09
N GLY A 209 13.61 4.79 6.57
CA GLY A 209 14.84 4.25 7.16
C GLY A 209 15.05 2.74 6.95
N THR A 210 14.13 2.05 6.28
CA THR A 210 14.22 0.61 6.04
C THR A 210 15.14 0.30 4.87
N VAL A 211 16.07 -0.65 5.06
CA VAL A 211 16.91 -1.17 3.98
C VAL A 211 16.17 -2.30 3.28
N ARG A 212 15.73 -2.02 2.05
CA ARG A 212 15.05 -2.98 1.17
C ARG A 212 15.89 -3.40 -0.03
N ARG A 213 16.96 -2.67 -0.32
CA ARG A 213 17.79 -2.85 -1.51
C ARG A 213 19.27 -2.85 -1.15
N VAL A 214 20.04 -3.64 -1.88
CA VAL A 214 21.51 -3.69 -1.79
C VAL A 214 22.09 -3.35 -3.15
N PRO A 215 23.12 -2.50 -3.24
CA PRO A 215 23.72 -2.16 -4.52
C PRO A 215 24.35 -3.37 -5.21
N LEU A 216 24.04 -3.55 -6.49
CA LEU A 216 24.85 -4.37 -7.40
C LEU A 216 25.98 -3.54 -7.98
N LEU A 217 25.65 -2.34 -8.48
CA LEU A 217 26.62 -1.38 -8.99
C LEU A 217 26.30 0.01 -8.43
N VAL A 218 27.33 0.81 -8.21
CA VAL A 218 27.25 2.22 -7.77
C VAL A 218 28.22 3.09 -8.57
N GLY A 219 27.97 4.41 -8.57
CA GLY A 219 28.92 5.39 -9.08
C GLY A 219 29.65 6.10 -7.94
N ALA A 220 30.99 6.16 -8.00
CA ALA A 220 31.77 7.02 -7.13
C ALA A 220 32.72 7.85 -8.03
N ALA A 221 32.62 9.17 -7.97
CA ALA A 221 33.19 10.06 -8.96
C ALA A 221 32.84 9.61 -10.40
N ASP A 222 33.82 9.37 -11.26
CA ASP A 222 33.61 8.91 -12.63
C ASP A 222 33.62 7.37 -12.78
N ALA A 223 33.90 6.63 -11.70
CA ALA A 223 34.01 5.18 -11.72
C ALA A 223 32.67 4.48 -11.41
N ILE A 224 32.44 3.33 -12.04
CA ILE A 224 31.39 2.40 -11.67
C ILE A 224 32.02 1.28 -10.86
N LEU A 225 31.47 1.02 -9.68
CA LEU A 225 32.03 0.10 -8.69
C LEU A 225 30.98 -0.92 -8.28
N PRO A 226 31.38 -2.15 -7.91
CA PRO A 226 30.43 -3.18 -7.47
C PRO A 226 29.99 -2.98 -6.01
N GLY A 227 28.87 -3.58 -5.66
CA GLY A 227 28.49 -3.85 -4.28
C GLY A 227 29.36 -4.95 -3.67
N LEU A 228 29.55 -4.93 -2.35
CA LEU A 228 30.35 -5.92 -1.63
C LEU A 228 29.87 -7.36 -1.89
N ALA A 229 28.57 -7.57 -1.88
CA ALA A 229 27.96 -8.88 -2.15
C ALA A 229 28.24 -9.37 -3.58
N LEU A 230 28.14 -8.50 -4.58
CA LEU A 230 28.37 -8.85 -5.98
C LEU A 230 29.84 -9.17 -6.24
N GLU A 231 30.75 -8.38 -5.65
CA GLU A 231 32.21 -8.58 -5.80
C GLU A 231 32.65 -9.89 -5.13
N ALA A 232 32.12 -10.20 -3.94
CA ALA A 232 32.36 -11.49 -3.28
C ALA A 232 31.95 -12.68 -4.15
N VAL A 233 30.82 -12.57 -4.86
CA VAL A 233 30.38 -13.61 -5.80
C VAL A 233 31.30 -13.68 -7.02
N ARG A 234 31.78 -12.53 -7.57
CA ARG A 234 32.72 -12.52 -8.69
C ARG A 234 33.99 -13.28 -8.36
N LEU A 235 34.59 -12.98 -7.20
CA LEU A 235 35.81 -13.65 -6.76
C LEU A 235 35.57 -15.15 -6.50
N ALA A 236 34.47 -15.51 -5.82
CA ALA A 236 34.12 -16.90 -5.58
C ALA A 236 33.93 -17.71 -6.87
N ARG A 237 33.48 -17.08 -7.95
CA ARG A 237 33.36 -17.68 -9.30
C ARG A 237 34.65 -17.57 -10.12
N ARG A 238 35.71 -16.98 -9.56
CA ARG A 238 36.99 -16.75 -10.23
C ARG A 238 36.83 -16.02 -11.57
N ALA A 239 35.86 -15.12 -11.63
CA ALA A 239 35.60 -14.33 -12.83
C ALA A 239 36.51 -13.11 -12.89
N SER A 240 37.12 -12.86 -14.04
CA SER A 240 38.00 -11.70 -14.27
C SER A 240 37.25 -10.39 -14.46
N ALA A 241 35.98 -10.47 -14.95
CA ALA A 241 35.19 -9.30 -15.27
C ALA A 241 33.68 -9.58 -15.10
N TYR A 242 32.92 -8.49 -15.05
CA TYR A 242 31.48 -8.48 -15.24
C TYR A 242 31.15 -8.31 -16.70
N VAL A 243 30.23 -9.13 -17.23
CA VAL A 243 29.75 -9.02 -18.60
C VAL A 243 28.32 -8.51 -18.56
N VAL A 244 28.09 -7.29 -19.06
CA VAL A 244 26.77 -6.72 -19.14
C VAL A 244 26.23 -6.82 -20.56
N GLN A 245 25.06 -7.44 -20.70
CA GLN A 245 24.33 -7.52 -21.96
C GLN A 245 23.16 -6.53 -21.94
N PRO A 246 23.27 -5.39 -22.65
CA PRO A 246 22.27 -4.32 -22.59
C PRO A 246 20.88 -4.75 -23.09
N GLU A 247 20.82 -5.58 -24.14
CA GLU A 247 19.55 -6.02 -24.76
C GLU A 247 18.72 -6.89 -23.83
N SER A 248 19.35 -7.87 -23.18
CA SER A 248 18.70 -8.77 -22.23
C SER A 248 18.63 -8.22 -20.80
N ARG A 249 19.31 -7.10 -20.53
CA ARG A 249 19.48 -6.51 -19.21
C ARG A 249 19.95 -7.54 -18.19
N THR A 250 21.02 -8.21 -18.51
CA THR A 250 21.67 -9.17 -17.63
C THR A 250 23.08 -8.76 -17.30
N LEU A 251 23.51 -9.11 -16.10
CA LEU A 251 24.88 -9.02 -15.62
C LEU A 251 25.36 -10.43 -15.34
N ALA A 252 26.43 -10.82 -16.02
CA ALA A 252 27.05 -12.12 -15.84
C ALA A 252 28.41 -11.98 -15.17
N THR A 253 28.77 -12.97 -14.33
CA THR A 253 30.07 -13.11 -13.70
C THR A 253 30.42 -14.59 -13.65
N GLY A 254 31.41 -15.01 -14.47
CA GLY A 254 31.70 -16.41 -14.72
C GLY A 254 30.51 -17.14 -15.36
N ASP A 255 30.07 -18.22 -14.74
CA ASP A 255 28.92 -19.04 -15.14
C ASP A 255 27.56 -18.52 -14.60
N LEU A 256 27.60 -17.50 -13.76
CA LEU A 256 26.43 -16.92 -13.13
C LEU A 256 25.94 -15.71 -13.93
N SER A 257 24.68 -15.75 -14.37
CA SER A 257 24.00 -14.62 -14.99
C SER A 257 22.76 -14.26 -14.18
N ILE A 258 22.62 -13.00 -13.86
CA ILE A 258 21.48 -12.43 -13.14
C ILE A 258 20.85 -11.30 -13.93
N ALA A 259 19.59 -11.01 -13.67
CA ALA A 259 18.94 -9.83 -14.20
C ALA A 259 19.57 -8.55 -13.59
N LEU A 260 19.77 -7.51 -14.40
CA LEU A 260 20.24 -6.22 -13.95
C LEU A 260 19.07 -5.23 -13.87
N PRO A 261 18.66 -4.82 -12.66
CA PRO A 261 17.63 -3.80 -12.49
C PRO A 261 18.08 -2.45 -13.09
N SER A 262 17.12 -1.62 -13.49
CA SER A 262 17.39 -0.30 -14.11
C SER A 262 18.04 0.72 -13.18
N ASP A 263 17.98 0.49 -11.88
CA ASP A 263 18.62 1.27 -10.81
C ASP A 263 19.91 0.60 -10.29
N ALA A 264 20.24 -0.59 -10.81
CA ALA A 264 21.35 -1.43 -10.36
C ALA A 264 21.30 -1.80 -8.86
N LEU A 265 20.10 -1.82 -8.25
CA LEU A 265 19.86 -2.22 -6.88
C LEU A 265 19.14 -3.57 -6.83
N LEU A 266 19.65 -4.46 -6.00
CA LEU A 266 19.01 -5.76 -5.71
C LEU A 266 17.98 -5.58 -4.61
N ARG A 267 16.70 -5.79 -4.90
CA ARG A 267 15.68 -5.85 -3.86
C ARG A 267 15.79 -7.14 -3.06
N LEU A 268 15.92 -6.99 -1.74
CA LEU A 268 16.08 -8.12 -0.84
C LEU A 268 14.79 -8.92 -0.67
N LEU A 269 14.94 -10.23 -0.66
CA LEU A 269 13.89 -11.15 -0.25
C LEU A 269 13.94 -11.34 1.27
N PRO A 270 12.79 -11.35 1.96
CA PRO A 270 12.76 -11.54 3.40
C PRO A 270 13.31 -12.92 3.80
N VAL A 271 14.32 -12.96 4.68
CA VAL A 271 14.95 -14.18 5.17
C VAL A 271 14.47 -14.51 6.58
N ARG A 272 14.40 -15.81 6.91
CA ARG A 272 14.00 -16.25 8.27
C ARG A 272 15.17 -16.10 9.23
N PRO A 273 14.98 -15.66 10.48
CA PRO A 273 16.05 -15.53 11.48
C PRO A 273 16.85 -16.81 11.72
N ARG A 274 16.22 -17.98 11.57
CA ARG A 274 16.89 -19.28 11.68
C ARG A 274 17.97 -19.49 10.62
N VAL A 275 17.87 -18.87 9.46
CA VAL A 275 18.89 -18.95 8.40
C VAL A 275 20.11 -18.13 8.82
N HIS A 276 19.91 -16.94 9.39
CA HIS A 276 20.98 -16.11 9.91
C HIS A 276 21.77 -16.85 11.00
N SER A 277 21.09 -17.38 12.02
CA SER A 277 21.77 -18.11 13.10
C SER A 277 22.48 -19.38 12.63
N ALA A 278 21.93 -20.09 11.62
CA ALA A 278 22.54 -21.32 11.13
C ALA A 278 23.88 -21.09 10.37
N ARG A 279 24.04 -19.93 9.71
CA ARG A 279 25.25 -19.56 8.94
C ARG A 279 26.25 -18.74 9.74
N THR A 280 25.91 -18.29 10.95
CA THR A 280 26.76 -17.42 11.76
C THR A 280 27.74 -18.23 12.61
N ILE A 281 28.96 -17.76 12.65
CA ILE A 281 30.06 -18.25 13.49
C ILE A 281 30.60 -17.03 14.26
N SER A 282 30.71 -17.13 15.57
CA SER A 282 31.35 -16.06 16.37
C SER A 282 32.83 -15.91 16.02
N ALA A 283 33.31 -14.68 15.87
CA ALA A 283 34.70 -14.39 15.56
C ALA A 283 35.67 -14.94 16.63
N VAL A 284 35.28 -14.93 17.89
CA VAL A 284 36.08 -15.51 18.97
C VAL A 284 36.26 -17.02 18.81
N ASP A 285 35.24 -17.74 18.33
CA ASP A 285 35.36 -19.18 18.12
C ASP A 285 36.30 -19.51 16.94
N MET A 286 36.35 -18.65 15.89
CA MET A 286 37.36 -18.74 14.82
C MET A 286 38.76 -18.47 15.35
N LEU A 287 38.97 -17.39 16.10
CA LEU A 287 40.26 -17.03 16.68
C LEU A 287 40.82 -18.09 17.62
N GLN A 288 39.96 -18.81 18.32
CA GLN A 288 40.32 -19.89 19.24
C GLN A 288 40.47 -21.25 18.57
N GLY A 289 40.28 -21.35 17.24
CA GLY A 289 40.39 -22.60 16.50
C GLY A 289 39.31 -23.63 16.83
N LYS A 290 38.18 -23.21 17.41
CA LYS A 290 37.07 -24.11 17.80
C LYS A 290 36.17 -24.50 16.61
N VAL A 291 36.32 -23.84 15.48
CA VAL A 291 35.50 -24.05 14.30
C VAL A 291 36.18 -25.02 13.34
N PRO A 292 35.55 -26.13 12.96
CA PRO A 292 36.13 -27.03 11.98
C PRO A 292 36.23 -26.37 10.63
N SER A 293 37.37 -26.47 9.94
CA SER A 293 37.61 -25.86 8.62
C SER A 293 36.57 -26.24 7.60
N SER A 294 35.96 -27.43 7.69
CA SER A 294 34.89 -27.89 6.80
C SER A 294 33.62 -26.98 6.80
N ARG A 295 33.43 -26.15 7.82
CA ARG A 295 32.33 -25.17 7.85
C ARG A 295 32.57 -23.97 6.92
N VAL A 296 33.83 -23.62 6.73
CA VAL A 296 34.24 -22.42 5.97
C VAL A 296 34.80 -22.80 4.59
N ALA A 297 35.39 -23.98 4.44
CA ALA A 297 36.00 -24.44 3.21
C ALA A 297 35.03 -24.37 2.02
N GLY A 298 35.43 -23.70 0.95
CA GLY A 298 34.65 -23.48 -0.27
C GLY A 298 33.39 -22.61 -0.09
N ALA A 299 33.18 -22.02 1.09
CA ALA A 299 32.09 -21.07 1.32
C ALA A 299 32.51 -19.64 0.96
N ILE A 300 31.55 -18.77 0.70
CA ILE A 300 31.79 -17.33 0.73
C ILE A 300 31.71 -16.90 2.20
N ALA A 301 32.84 -16.45 2.75
CA ALA A 301 32.92 -15.97 4.12
C ALA A 301 32.75 -14.46 4.16
N VAL A 302 31.84 -13.96 4.99
CA VAL A 302 31.65 -12.52 5.20
C VAL A 302 32.00 -12.20 6.64
N ILE A 303 33.02 -11.37 6.84
CA ILE A 303 33.43 -10.88 8.16
C ILE A 303 32.78 -9.53 8.41
N GLY A 304 32.09 -9.38 9.53
CA GLY A 304 31.48 -8.11 9.95
C GLY A 304 30.97 -8.25 11.38
N GLY A 305 30.15 -7.33 11.84
CA GLY A 305 29.74 -7.36 13.23
C GLY A 305 28.25 -7.12 13.46
N SER A 306 27.74 -7.86 14.48
CA SER A 306 26.42 -7.63 15.06
C SER A 306 26.45 -6.80 16.35
N ALA A 307 27.62 -6.59 16.91
CA ALA A 307 27.76 -5.77 18.11
C ALA A 307 27.44 -4.30 17.79
N PRO A 308 26.65 -3.62 18.64
CA PRO A 308 26.23 -2.23 18.40
C PRO A 308 27.40 -1.26 18.20
N GLU A 309 28.55 -1.55 18.81
CA GLU A 309 29.78 -0.75 18.73
C GLU A 309 30.36 -0.66 17.31
N LEU A 310 30.01 -1.62 16.44
CA LEU A 310 30.41 -1.58 15.03
C LEU A 310 29.51 -0.69 14.17
N GLY A 311 28.36 -0.22 14.71
CA GLY A 311 27.45 0.70 14.01
C GLY A 311 26.74 0.11 12.78
N GLY A 312 26.83 -1.20 12.55
CA GLY A 312 26.31 -1.89 11.38
C GLY A 312 24.84 -2.34 11.46
N LEU A 313 24.09 -1.99 12.51
CA LEU A 313 22.69 -2.38 12.66
C LEU A 313 21.80 -1.53 11.75
N ARG A 314 20.91 -2.18 11.02
CA ARG A 314 19.97 -1.55 10.06
C ARG A 314 18.57 -2.12 10.24
N GLN A 315 17.58 -1.26 10.05
CA GLN A 315 16.20 -1.69 9.96
C GLN A 315 15.96 -2.38 8.62
N THR A 316 15.40 -3.58 8.66
CA THR A 316 14.91 -4.32 7.48
C THR A 316 13.42 -4.61 7.62
N VAL A 317 12.80 -5.12 6.56
CA VAL A 317 11.37 -5.50 6.57
C VAL A 317 11.04 -6.54 7.64
N THR A 318 12.00 -7.39 8.00
CA THR A 318 11.77 -8.53 8.93
C THR A 318 12.26 -8.29 10.35
N ASP A 319 13.22 -7.40 10.54
CA ASP A 319 13.85 -7.15 11.83
C ASP A 319 14.38 -5.70 11.87
N PRO A 320 14.08 -4.93 12.93
CA PRO A 320 14.56 -3.56 13.07
C PRO A 320 16.07 -3.45 13.35
N LEU A 321 16.73 -4.55 13.75
CA LEU A 321 18.14 -4.56 14.18
C LEU A 321 18.96 -5.62 13.43
N THR A 322 18.80 -5.70 12.11
CA THR A 322 19.59 -6.64 11.29
C THR A 322 21.01 -6.12 11.10
N PRO A 323 22.05 -6.90 11.42
CA PRO A 323 23.43 -6.53 11.13
C PRO A 323 23.69 -6.40 9.62
N SER A 324 24.47 -5.40 9.21
CA SER A 324 24.83 -5.18 7.79
C SER A 324 25.46 -6.40 7.15
N VAL A 325 26.31 -7.10 7.88
CA VAL A 325 26.94 -8.36 7.45
C VAL A 325 25.92 -9.43 7.08
N GLN A 326 24.78 -9.51 7.78
CA GLN A 326 23.70 -10.43 7.44
C GLN A 326 22.95 -9.97 6.17
N ILE A 327 22.79 -8.67 5.98
CA ILE A 327 22.19 -8.09 4.77
C ILE A 327 23.06 -8.42 3.54
N GLN A 328 24.39 -8.24 3.66
CA GLN A 328 25.33 -8.61 2.59
C GLN A 328 25.29 -10.11 2.29
N ALA A 329 25.24 -10.94 3.32
CA ALA A 329 25.14 -12.38 3.16
C ALA A 329 23.79 -12.83 2.54
N ASP A 330 22.68 -12.13 2.81
CA ASP A 330 21.39 -12.35 2.16
C ASP A 330 21.46 -11.97 0.68
N ALA A 331 22.08 -10.84 0.35
CA ALA A 331 22.31 -10.42 -1.02
C ALA A 331 23.16 -11.44 -1.79
N ILE A 332 24.25 -11.96 -1.20
CA ILE A 332 25.07 -13.02 -1.80
C ILE A 332 24.22 -14.27 -2.09
N ALA A 333 23.43 -14.74 -1.10
CA ALA A 333 22.57 -15.90 -1.27
C ALA A 333 21.57 -15.71 -2.42
N GLN A 334 21.00 -14.52 -2.50
CA GLN A 334 20.00 -14.17 -3.50
C GLN A 334 20.62 -14.07 -4.91
N ILE A 335 21.82 -13.49 -5.05
CA ILE A 335 22.60 -13.44 -6.30
C ILE A 335 22.92 -14.86 -6.79
N LEU A 336 23.42 -15.70 -5.89
CA LEU A 336 23.73 -17.11 -6.21
C LEU A 336 22.48 -17.89 -6.63
N ALA A 337 21.33 -17.62 -6.00
CA ALA A 337 20.03 -18.20 -6.38
C ALA A 337 19.45 -17.61 -7.67
N ARG A 338 20.11 -16.64 -8.29
CA ARG A 338 19.65 -15.90 -9.48
C ARG A 338 18.28 -15.23 -9.29
N ARG A 339 17.88 -14.98 -8.05
CA ARG A 339 16.60 -14.38 -7.70
C ARG A 339 16.73 -12.85 -7.63
N VAL A 340 16.29 -12.15 -8.68
CA VAL A 340 16.35 -10.69 -8.75
C VAL A 340 14.95 -10.14 -9.04
N PRO A 341 14.14 -9.91 -8.00
CA PRO A 341 12.84 -9.29 -8.17
C PRO A 341 12.97 -7.91 -8.82
N ARG A 342 12.28 -7.71 -9.94
CA ARG A 342 12.34 -6.46 -10.70
C ARG A 342 10.97 -6.05 -11.24
N SER A 343 10.72 -4.76 -11.36
CA SER A 343 9.53 -4.26 -12.03
C SER A 343 9.62 -4.47 -13.55
N PHE A 344 8.47 -4.49 -14.22
CA PHE A 344 8.43 -4.47 -15.68
C PHE A 344 8.94 -3.12 -16.21
N ASP A 345 9.48 -3.09 -17.41
CA ASP A 345 9.91 -1.84 -18.07
C ASP A 345 8.74 -0.88 -18.30
N SER A 346 7.56 -1.46 -18.54
CA SER A 346 6.28 -0.78 -18.69
C SER A 346 5.41 -0.86 -17.42
N ALA A 347 5.99 -1.12 -16.23
CA ALA A 347 5.24 -1.31 -14.98
C ALA A 347 4.22 -0.20 -14.76
N THR A 348 4.64 1.05 -14.93
CA THR A 348 3.75 2.21 -14.76
C THR A 348 2.53 2.14 -15.68
N VAL A 349 2.72 1.80 -16.96
CA VAL A 349 1.62 1.70 -17.93
C VAL A 349 0.67 0.55 -17.57
N VAL A 350 1.21 -0.60 -17.20
CA VAL A 350 0.42 -1.79 -16.81
C VAL A 350 -0.37 -1.50 -15.53
N GLU A 351 0.28 -0.94 -14.51
CA GLU A 351 -0.34 -0.60 -13.22
C GLU A 351 -1.47 0.43 -13.38
N TRP A 352 -1.26 1.47 -14.19
CA TRP A 352 -2.31 2.46 -14.50
C TRP A 352 -3.44 1.87 -15.33
N SER A 353 -3.15 1.02 -16.30
CA SER A 353 -4.18 0.34 -17.11
C SER A 353 -5.05 -0.56 -16.24
N LEU A 354 -4.44 -1.32 -15.34
CA LEU A 354 -5.16 -2.13 -14.35
C LEU A 354 -6.00 -1.25 -13.42
N SER A 355 -5.45 -0.15 -12.92
CA SER A 355 -6.17 0.77 -12.03
C SER A 355 -7.41 1.37 -12.71
N CYS A 356 -7.29 1.77 -13.97
CA CYS A 356 -8.42 2.25 -14.79
C CYS A 356 -9.47 1.14 -14.99
N LEU A 357 -9.04 -0.06 -15.37
CA LEU A 357 -9.94 -1.18 -15.60
C LEU A 357 -10.73 -1.54 -14.33
N PHE A 358 -10.03 -1.68 -13.20
CA PHE A 358 -10.67 -2.04 -11.93
C PHE A 358 -11.60 -0.92 -11.40
N ALA A 359 -11.23 0.34 -11.59
CA ALA A 359 -12.10 1.46 -11.27
C ALA A 359 -13.38 1.45 -12.12
N ILE A 360 -13.29 1.22 -13.43
CA ILE A 360 -14.45 1.12 -14.33
C ILE A 360 -15.37 -0.03 -13.89
N LEU A 361 -14.80 -1.20 -13.61
CA LEU A 361 -15.58 -2.36 -13.14
C LEU A 361 -16.27 -2.08 -11.80
N ALA A 362 -15.56 -1.42 -10.87
CA ALA A 362 -16.10 -1.03 -9.57
C ALA A 362 -17.23 -0.01 -9.68
N VAL A 363 -17.11 1.00 -10.55
CA VAL A 363 -18.17 1.97 -10.86
C VAL A 363 -19.39 1.26 -11.47
N ALA A 364 -19.17 0.36 -12.42
CA ALA A 364 -20.26 -0.41 -13.04
C ALA A 364 -20.98 -1.29 -12.01
N ALA A 365 -20.24 -1.97 -11.14
CA ALA A 365 -20.78 -2.79 -10.06
C ALA A 365 -21.60 -1.96 -9.07
N GLY A 366 -21.06 -0.82 -8.59
CA GLY A 366 -21.74 0.06 -7.63
C GLY A 366 -22.97 0.77 -8.19
N ALA A 367 -23.02 1.00 -9.51
CA ALA A 367 -24.16 1.65 -10.18
C ALA A 367 -25.28 0.68 -10.60
N ALA A 368 -24.94 -0.58 -10.94
CA ALA A 368 -25.87 -1.51 -11.57
C ALA A 368 -26.29 -2.70 -10.69
N LEU A 369 -25.47 -3.09 -9.72
CA LEU A 369 -25.69 -4.30 -8.91
C LEU A 369 -26.20 -3.98 -7.51
N SER A 370 -26.72 -4.99 -6.84
CA SER A 370 -27.02 -4.86 -5.41
C SER A 370 -25.72 -4.63 -4.60
N PRO A 371 -25.76 -3.88 -3.50
CA PRO A 371 -24.56 -3.57 -2.71
C PRO A 371 -23.77 -4.81 -2.29
N VAL A 372 -24.46 -5.90 -1.93
CA VAL A 372 -23.83 -7.16 -1.51
C VAL A 372 -23.02 -7.79 -2.66
N ILE A 373 -23.64 -7.92 -3.84
CA ILE A 373 -22.97 -8.49 -5.02
C ILE A 373 -21.79 -7.60 -5.44
N GLY A 374 -21.99 -6.29 -5.43
CA GLY A 374 -20.95 -5.32 -5.76
C GLY A 374 -19.75 -5.41 -4.82
N VAL A 375 -19.96 -5.53 -3.50
CA VAL A 375 -18.88 -5.78 -2.52
C VAL A 375 -18.15 -7.08 -2.83
N MET A 376 -18.89 -8.18 -3.03
CA MET A 376 -18.27 -9.49 -3.31
C MET A 376 -17.38 -9.44 -4.57
N LEU A 377 -17.86 -8.83 -5.64
CA LEU A 377 -17.08 -8.68 -6.88
C LEU A 377 -15.86 -7.78 -6.71
N THR A 378 -15.98 -6.68 -5.96
CA THR A 378 -14.84 -5.79 -5.69
C THR A 378 -13.78 -6.48 -4.84
N VAL A 379 -14.18 -7.20 -3.78
CA VAL A 379 -13.27 -7.99 -2.94
C VAL A 379 -12.59 -9.09 -3.75
N PHE A 380 -13.35 -9.79 -4.60
CA PHE A 380 -12.79 -10.81 -5.49
C PHE A 380 -11.78 -10.22 -6.49
N ALA A 381 -12.07 -9.06 -7.07
CA ALA A 381 -11.18 -8.37 -7.97
C ALA A 381 -9.86 -7.94 -7.27
N VAL A 382 -9.97 -7.39 -6.05
CA VAL A 382 -8.80 -7.06 -5.22
C VAL A 382 -7.97 -8.32 -4.95
N TRP A 383 -8.63 -9.41 -4.51
CA TRP A 383 -7.94 -10.69 -4.26
C TRP A 383 -7.23 -11.20 -5.52
N LEU A 384 -7.84 -11.09 -6.69
CA LEU A 384 -7.25 -11.51 -7.96
C LEU A 384 -5.97 -10.74 -8.30
N VAL A 385 -5.93 -9.43 -8.07
CA VAL A 385 -4.73 -8.60 -8.31
C VAL A 385 -3.59 -9.00 -7.37
N TRP A 386 -3.87 -9.22 -6.08
CA TRP A 386 -2.87 -9.67 -5.12
C TRP A 386 -2.36 -11.08 -5.44
N ALA A 387 -3.25 -11.98 -5.84
CA ALA A 387 -2.86 -13.31 -6.29
C ALA A 387 -2.01 -13.25 -7.56
N ALA A 388 -2.36 -12.40 -8.53
CA ALA A 388 -1.58 -12.21 -9.75
C ALA A 388 -0.18 -11.63 -9.45
N ALA A 389 -0.08 -10.64 -8.55
CA ALA A 389 1.20 -10.08 -8.11
C ALA A 389 2.10 -11.17 -7.48
N LEU A 390 1.53 -12.02 -6.62
CA LEU A 390 2.27 -13.14 -6.02
C LEU A 390 2.69 -14.18 -7.05
N VAL A 391 1.82 -14.56 -7.98
CA VAL A 391 2.14 -15.52 -9.05
C VAL A 391 3.25 -14.99 -9.95
N LEU A 392 3.20 -13.71 -10.35
CA LEU A 392 4.24 -13.07 -11.14
C LEU A 392 5.60 -13.03 -10.43
N LEU A 393 5.59 -12.78 -9.12
CA LEU A 393 6.80 -12.84 -8.31
C LEU A 393 7.36 -14.26 -8.24
N VAL A 394 6.51 -15.25 -7.95
CA VAL A 394 6.91 -16.66 -7.78
C VAL A 394 7.44 -17.27 -9.07
N LEU A 395 6.79 -17.02 -10.21
CA LEU A 395 7.11 -17.67 -11.48
C LEU A 395 8.14 -16.91 -12.32
N ALA A 396 8.21 -15.59 -12.19
CA ALA A 396 9.00 -14.75 -13.10
C ALA A 396 9.90 -13.71 -12.42
N ASP A 397 9.97 -13.70 -11.09
CA ASP A 397 10.64 -12.65 -10.31
C ASP A 397 10.22 -11.22 -10.73
N ARG A 398 8.92 -11.06 -11.06
CA ARG A 398 8.35 -9.79 -11.49
C ARG A 398 7.48 -9.17 -10.39
N LEU A 399 7.76 -7.90 -10.10
CA LEU A 399 7.00 -7.10 -9.17
C LEU A 399 5.90 -6.35 -9.90
N LEU A 400 4.67 -6.50 -9.44
CA LEU A 400 3.48 -5.76 -9.86
C LEU A 400 2.88 -5.12 -8.62
N ASP A 401 2.58 -3.82 -8.67
CA ASP A 401 1.90 -3.13 -7.57
C ASP A 401 0.42 -3.54 -7.49
N PRO A 402 0.01 -4.29 -6.44
CA PRO A 402 -1.39 -4.64 -6.25
C PRO A 402 -2.18 -3.59 -5.49
N LEU A 403 -1.51 -2.66 -4.78
CA LEU A 403 -2.15 -1.71 -3.88
C LEU A 403 -2.89 -0.62 -4.65
N THR A 404 -2.23 -0.02 -5.65
CA THR A 404 -2.80 1.09 -6.43
C THR A 404 -4.11 0.69 -7.12
N PRO A 405 -4.22 -0.41 -7.89
CA PRO A 405 -5.49 -0.85 -8.48
C PRO A 405 -6.55 -1.16 -7.43
N SER A 406 -6.16 -1.77 -6.30
CA SER A 406 -7.08 -2.11 -5.21
C SER A 406 -7.69 -0.86 -4.58
N PHE A 407 -6.89 0.16 -4.36
CA PHE A 407 -7.33 1.42 -3.78
C PHE A 407 -8.33 2.14 -4.70
N PHE A 408 -8.03 2.23 -6.00
CA PHE A 408 -8.95 2.80 -6.98
C PHE A 408 -10.27 2.03 -7.05
N ALA A 409 -10.23 0.71 -7.07
CA ALA A 409 -11.42 -0.13 -7.08
C ALA A 409 -12.28 0.08 -5.83
N ALA A 410 -11.68 0.01 -4.65
CA ALA A 410 -12.40 0.15 -3.38
C ALA A 410 -13.06 1.52 -3.24
N PHE A 411 -12.32 2.60 -3.50
CA PHE A 411 -12.84 3.96 -3.38
C PHE A 411 -13.92 4.27 -4.42
N ALA A 412 -13.70 3.91 -5.68
CA ALA A 412 -14.68 4.08 -6.74
C ALA A 412 -15.97 3.34 -6.43
N PHE A 413 -15.88 2.11 -5.91
CA PHE A 413 -17.03 1.33 -5.49
C PHE A 413 -17.79 1.97 -4.32
N VAL A 414 -17.09 2.36 -3.26
CA VAL A 414 -17.70 2.94 -2.05
C VAL A 414 -18.48 4.21 -2.40
N VAL A 415 -17.87 5.12 -3.16
CA VAL A 415 -18.51 6.39 -3.53
C VAL A 415 -19.70 6.13 -4.46
N THR A 416 -19.53 5.29 -5.50
CA THR A 416 -20.60 5.00 -6.45
C THR A 416 -21.78 4.31 -5.76
N SER A 417 -21.52 3.32 -4.93
CA SER A 417 -22.53 2.58 -4.18
C SER A 417 -23.23 3.47 -3.14
N GLY A 418 -22.49 4.34 -2.45
CA GLY A 418 -23.05 5.33 -1.51
C GLY A 418 -23.99 6.32 -2.16
N VAL A 419 -23.63 6.86 -3.32
CA VAL A 419 -24.52 7.75 -4.10
C VAL A 419 -25.75 6.99 -4.61
N SER A 420 -25.57 5.78 -5.13
CA SER A 420 -26.68 4.92 -5.60
C SER A 420 -27.66 4.62 -4.47
N TYR A 421 -27.16 4.22 -3.31
CA TYR A 421 -27.97 3.95 -2.12
C TYR A 421 -28.73 5.20 -1.64
N SER A 422 -28.04 6.35 -1.57
CA SER A 422 -28.64 7.62 -1.17
C SER A 422 -29.79 8.02 -2.11
N GLN A 423 -29.61 7.84 -3.42
CA GLN A 423 -30.66 8.14 -4.40
C GLN A 423 -31.86 7.21 -4.29
N THR A 424 -31.63 5.91 -4.05
CA THR A 424 -32.71 4.93 -3.85
C THR A 424 -33.53 5.30 -2.62
N ARG A 425 -32.88 5.59 -1.50
CA ARG A 425 -33.56 6.03 -0.26
C ARG A 425 -34.37 7.31 -0.45
N ARG A 426 -33.81 8.30 -1.16
CA ARG A 426 -34.53 9.56 -1.46
C ARG A 426 -35.77 9.32 -2.32
N ARG A 427 -35.69 8.40 -3.29
CA ARG A 427 -36.84 8.02 -4.12
C ARG A 427 -37.93 7.32 -3.33
N GLU A 428 -37.54 6.35 -2.49
CA GLU A 428 -38.47 5.65 -1.60
C GLU A 428 -39.19 6.64 -0.68
N ALA A 429 -38.46 7.58 -0.08
CA ALA A 429 -39.02 8.61 0.78
C ALA A 429 -40.01 9.55 0.02
N LEU A 430 -39.65 9.91 -1.23
CA LEU A 430 -40.52 10.76 -2.06
C LEU A 430 -41.83 10.04 -2.44
N VAL A 431 -41.72 8.79 -2.87
CA VAL A 431 -42.92 7.95 -3.18
C VAL A 431 -43.79 7.79 -1.93
N ARG A 432 -43.17 7.48 -0.80
CA ARG A 432 -43.87 7.34 0.47
C ARG A 432 -44.62 8.63 0.85
N ARG A 433 -43.99 9.79 0.77
CA ARG A 433 -44.61 11.10 1.06
C ARG A 433 -45.83 11.38 0.15
N ARG A 434 -45.75 11.03 -1.14
CA ARG A 434 -46.90 11.20 -2.07
C ARG A 434 -48.08 10.31 -1.70
N PHE A 435 -47.85 9.08 -1.20
CA PHE A 435 -48.89 8.21 -0.71
C PHE A 435 -49.49 8.74 0.60
N GLU A 436 -48.67 9.30 1.49
CA GLU A 436 -49.13 9.87 2.78
C GLU A 436 -50.08 11.08 2.62
N GLN A 437 -50.08 11.73 1.47
CA GLN A 437 -51.02 12.84 1.17
C GLN A 437 -52.45 12.39 0.94
N HIS A 438 -52.67 11.12 0.61
CA HIS A 438 -53.99 10.58 0.26
C HIS A 438 -54.49 9.47 1.20
N LEU A 439 -53.61 8.95 2.04
CA LEU A 439 -53.88 7.84 2.95
C LEU A 439 -53.39 8.16 4.35
N ALA A 440 -54.13 7.73 5.37
CA ALA A 440 -53.68 7.83 6.75
C ALA A 440 -52.31 7.13 6.93
N PRO A 441 -51.35 7.72 7.70
CA PRO A 441 -50.00 7.17 7.87
C PRO A 441 -49.98 5.71 8.35
N ALA A 442 -50.92 5.33 9.18
CA ALA A 442 -51.10 3.95 9.66
C ALA A 442 -51.48 2.99 8.52
N VAL A 443 -52.26 3.44 7.54
CA VAL A 443 -52.68 2.65 6.36
C VAL A 443 -51.46 2.48 5.42
N VAL A 444 -50.72 3.53 5.18
CA VAL A 444 -49.48 3.45 4.37
C VAL A 444 -48.48 2.49 4.97
N SER A 445 -48.25 2.58 6.30
CA SER A 445 -47.31 1.69 7.01
C SER A 445 -47.75 0.22 6.87
N ARG A 446 -49.04 -0.06 6.97
CA ARG A 446 -49.60 -1.42 6.89
C ARG A 446 -49.58 -1.99 5.47
N ILE A 447 -49.78 -1.15 4.45
CA ILE A 447 -49.63 -1.55 3.03
C ILE A 447 -48.18 -1.86 2.71
N VAL A 448 -47.21 -1.05 3.20
CA VAL A 448 -45.77 -1.30 3.00
C VAL A 448 -45.31 -2.58 3.67
N GLN A 449 -45.86 -2.90 4.87
CA GLN A 449 -45.55 -4.15 5.57
C GLN A 449 -46.19 -5.37 4.91
N ASN A 450 -47.37 -5.20 4.30
CA ASN A 450 -48.14 -6.28 3.65
C ASN A 450 -48.64 -5.84 2.26
N PRO A 451 -47.81 -5.86 1.23
CA PRO A 451 -48.21 -5.43 -0.12
C PRO A 451 -49.37 -6.21 -0.75
N SER A 452 -49.62 -7.40 -0.23
CA SER A 452 -50.75 -8.26 -0.64
C SER A 452 -52.14 -7.73 -0.26
N LEU A 453 -52.19 -6.70 0.60
CA LEU A 453 -53.45 -6.04 0.96
C LEU A 453 -54.07 -5.21 -0.18
N VAL A 454 -53.24 -4.81 -1.17
CA VAL A 454 -53.72 -4.09 -2.34
C VAL A 454 -54.01 -5.09 -3.46
N LYS A 455 -55.26 -5.59 -3.50
CA LYS A 455 -55.71 -6.51 -4.54
C LYS A 455 -56.31 -5.72 -5.73
N LEU A 456 -55.77 -5.94 -6.93
CA LEU A 456 -56.27 -5.34 -8.17
C LEU A 456 -57.65 -5.87 -8.61
N GLY A 457 -58.11 -6.98 -8.03
CA GLY A 457 -59.34 -7.66 -8.42
C GLY A 457 -60.61 -7.19 -7.72
N GLY A 458 -60.52 -6.19 -6.83
CA GLY A 458 -61.64 -5.76 -5.98
C GLY A 458 -62.01 -6.80 -4.92
N GLU A 459 -62.70 -6.36 -3.88
CA GLU A 459 -63.29 -7.21 -2.85
C GLU A 459 -64.66 -6.69 -2.44
N ARG A 460 -65.53 -7.57 -1.99
CA ARG A 460 -66.79 -7.16 -1.37
C ARG A 460 -66.55 -6.86 0.09
N ARG A 461 -66.86 -5.64 0.48
CA ARG A 461 -66.67 -5.16 1.85
C ARG A 461 -67.76 -4.15 2.20
N GLU A 462 -68.23 -4.20 3.41
CA GLU A 462 -69.06 -3.16 3.96
C GLU A 462 -68.23 -1.92 4.17
N VAL A 463 -68.58 -0.81 3.54
CA VAL A 463 -67.82 0.47 3.61
C VAL A 463 -68.76 1.61 3.98
N THR A 464 -68.21 2.62 4.62
CA THR A 464 -68.95 3.88 4.78
C THR A 464 -68.39 4.90 3.82
N SER A 465 -69.22 5.39 2.92
CA SER A 465 -68.90 6.44 1.96
C SER A 465 -69.31 7.80 2.54
N LEU A 466 -68.41 8.78 2.39
CA LEU A 466 -68.67 10.17 2.74
C LEU A 466 -68.50 11.04 1.48
N PHE A 467 -69.50 11.83 1.16
CA PHE A 467 -69.46 12.78 0.06
C PHE A 467 -69.62 14.21 0.58
N THR A 468 -68.85 15.13 0.04
CA THR A 468 -69.04 16.57 0.27
C THR A 468 -69.42 17.28 -1.00
N ASP A 469 -70.15 18.40 -0.87
CA ASP A 469 -70.53 19.27 -1.97
C ASP A 469 -70.61 20.73 -1.47
N VAL A 470 -70.27 21.69 -2.30
CA VAL A 470 -70.29 23.13 -1.94
C VAL A 470 -71.52 23.80 -2.52
N GLU A 471 -72.39 24.27 -1.66
CA GLU A 471 -73.62 24.94 -2.05
C GLU A 471 -73.35 26.16 -2.94
N GLY A 472 -73.98 26.20 -4.14
CA GLY A 472 -73.85 27.32 -5.08
C GLY A 472 -72.50 27.43 -5.79
N PHE A 473 -71.72 26.34 -5.81
CA PHE A 473 -70.41 26.31 -6.46
C PHE A 473 -70.43 26.74 -7.92
N THR A 474 -71.36 26.25 -8.73
CA THR A 474 -71.51 26.62 -10.16
C THR A 474 -71.72 28.10 -10.34
N THR A 475 -72.48 28.75 -9.46
CA THR A 475 -72.69 30.19 -9.52
C THR A 475 -71.45 30.96 -9.10
N MET A 476 -70.76 30.49 -8.09
CA MET A 476 -69.48 31.09 -7.63
C MET A 476 -68.41 31.06 -8.72
N THR A 477 -68.26 29.94 -9.43
CA THR A 477 -67.23 29.76 -10.48
C THR A 477 -67.47 30.65 -11.70
N GLN A 478 -68.73 31.07 -11.99
CA GLN A 478 -69.01 31.96 -13.11
C GLN A 478 -68.46 33.38 -12.94
N TYR A 479 -68.26 33.81 -11.70
CA TYR A 479 -67.83 35.18 -11.37
C TYR A 479 -66.50 35.26 -10.67
N ALA A 480 -65.89 34.15 -10.34
CA ALA A 480 -64.62 34.08 -9.63
C ALA A 480 -63.43 34.21 -10.59
N ASP A 481 -62.38 34.89 -10.15
CA ASP A 481 -61.06 34.85 -10.80
C ASP A 481 -60.49 33.42 -10.73
N PRO A 482 -60.10 32.82 -11.88
CA PRO A 482 -59.69 31.42 -11.92
C PRO A 482 -58.49 31.09 -11.01
N GLU A 483 -57.48 31.96 -10.90
CA GLU A 483 -56.30 31.70 -10.11
C GLU A 483 -56.62 31.74 -8.60
N ARG A 484 -57.43 32.68 -8.17
CA ARG A 484 -57.93 32.77 -6.79
C ARG A 484 -58.85 31.60 -6.43
N LEU A 485 -59.71 31.20 -7.37
CA LEU A 485 -60.61 30.06 -7.19
C LEU A 485 -59.80 28.79 -6.96
N VAL A 486 -58.79 28.50 -7.78
CA VAL A 486 -57.93 27.32 -7.64
C VAL A 486 -57.20 27.36 -6.30
N ALA A 487 -56.59 28.48 -5.90
CA ALA A 487 -55.89 28.59 -4.62
C ALA A 487 -56.84 28.33 -3.39
N VAL A 488 -58.08 28.82 -3.44
CA VAL A 488 -59.08 28.56 -2.40
C VAL A 488 -59.49 27.11 -2.42
N LEU A 489 -59.74 26.51 -3.58
CA LEU A 489 -60.12 25.10 -3.67
C LEU A 489 -58.98 24.16 -3.20
N ASP A 490 -57.74 24.46 -3.57
CA ASP A 490 -56.61 23.64 -3.10
C ASP A 490 -56.51 23.63 -1.58
N SER A 491 -56.60 24.81 -0.94
CA SER A 491 -56.55 24.87 0.54
C SER A 491 -57.80 24.26 1.21
N TYR A 492 -58.95 24.32 0.52
CA TYR A 492 -60.19 23.66 0.97
C TYR A 492 -60.07 22.15 0.91
N PHE A 493 -59.63 21.58 -0.21
CA PHE A 493 -59.43 20.16 -0.37
C PHE A 493 -58.35 19.60 0.54
N GLU A 494 -57.26 20.31 0.78
CA GLU A 494 -56.21 19.95 1.75
C GLU A 494 -56.78 19.86 3.16
N GLY A 495 -57.60 20.81 3.56
CA GLY A 495 -58.27 20.80 4.87
C GLY A 495 -59.23 19.65 5.02
N LEU A 496 -60.05 19.35 4.00
CA LEU A 496 -60.97 18.20 4.02
C LEU A 496 -60.20 16.87 4.06
N ALA A 497 -59.15 16.74 3.24
CA ALA A 497 -58.33 15.53 3.19
C ALA A 497 -57.66 15.25 4.55
N THR A 498 -57.15 16.30 5.20
CA THR A 498 -56.57 16.19 6.56
C THR A 498 -57.57 15.64 7.56
N ILE A 499 -58.80 16.21 7.58
CA ILE A 499 -59.85 15.76 8.51
C ILE A 499 -60.28 14.31 8.24
N VAL A 500 -60.43 13.93 6.97
CA VAL A 500 -60.76 12.53 6.58
C VAL A 500 -59.67 11.57 7.08
N ILE A 501 -58.41 11.89 6.87
CA ILE A 501 -57.26 11.08 7.27
C ILE A 501 -57.18 10.95 8.81
N GLU A 502 -57.39 12.04 9.54
CA GLU A 502 -57.36 12.04 11.01
C GLU A 502 -58.44 11.13 11.61
N HIS A 503 -59.58 10.96 10.90
CA HIS A 503 -60.66 10.06 11.33
C HIS A 503 -60.50 8.63 10.79
N GLY A 504 -59.39 8.32 10.11
CA GLY A 504 -59.05 6.99 9.60
C GLY A 504 -59.69 6.69 8.24
N GLY A 505 -60.24 7.68 7.55
CA GLY A 505 -60.77 7.55 6.20
C GLY A 505 -59.69 7.67 5.14
N MET A 506 -60.03 7.30 3.92
CA MET A 506 -59.25 7.43 2.71
C MET A 506 -60.00 8.33 1.73
N VAL A 507 -59.31 9.34 1.19
CA VAL A 507 -59.83 10.14 0.06
C VAL A 507 -59.74 9.27 -1.20
N ASP A 508 -60.88 8.89 -1.76
CA ASP A 508 -60.95 8.12 -3.02
C ASP A 508 -60.69 9.04 -4.23
N LYS A 509 -61.44 10.11 -4.33
CA LYS A 509 -61.32 11.08 -5.44
C LYS A 509 -61.96 12.41 -5.07
N ILE A 510 -61.54 13.42 -5.80
CA ILE A 510 -62.17 14.74 -5.82
C ILE A 510 -63.00 14.83 -7.09
N VAL A 511 -64.26 15.20 -6.97
CA VAL A 511 -65.23 15.28 -8.06
C VAL A 511 -65.82 16.70 -8.08
N GLY A 512 -65.35 17.54 -9.00
CA GLY A 512 -65.77 18.94 -9.04
C GLY A 512 -65.36 19.68 -7.76
N ASP A 513 -66.34 20.10 -6.97
CA ASP A 513 -66.17 20.81 -5.69
C ASP A 513 -66.33 19.89 -4.47
N GLY A 514 -66.48 18.62 -4.72
CA GLY A 514 -66.70 17.62 -3.66
C GLY A 514 -65.56 16.63 -3.47
N VAL A 515 -65.43 16.13 -2.25
CA VAL A 515 -64.54 15.06 -1.89
C VAL A 515 -65.37 13.78 -1.65
N HIS A 516 -64.95 12.72 -2.30
CA HIS A 516 -65.42 11.38 -1.99
C HIS A 516 -64.40 10.67 -1.11
N ALA A 517 -64.81 10.25 0.07
CA ALA A 517 -63.97 9.54 1.02
C ALA A 517 -64.62 8.21 1.44
N LEU A 518 -63.80 7.22 1.71
CA LEU A 518 -64.19 5.89 2.10
C LEU A 518 -63.58 5.53 3.46
N PHE A 519 -64.36 4.84 4.29
CA PHE A 519 -63.93 4.30 5.57
C PHE A 519 -64.08 2.76 5.55
N ASN A 520 -63.23 2.05 6.20
CA ASN A 520 -63.07 0.60 6.17
C ASN A 520 -62.40 0.08 4.87
N VAL A 521 -61.61 0.93 4.18
CA VAL A 521 -60.87 0.62 2.96
C VAL A 521 -59.55 1.36 2.99
N PRO A 522 -58.44 0.79 2.55
CA PRO A 522 -58.20 -0.60 2.12
C PRO A 522 -57.98 -1.56 3.30
N VAL A 523 -58.02 -1.06 4.51
CA VAL A 523 -57.77 -1.79 5.76
C VAL A 523 -59.01 -1.75 6.63
N ASP A 524 -59.26 -2.83 7.40
CA ASP A 524 -60.34 -2.88 8.36
C ASP A 524 -60.25 -1.74 9.37
N LEU A 525 -61.34 -1.07 9.57
CA LEU A 525 -61.46 0.05 10.48
C LEU A 525 -62.66 -0.19 11.41
N ASP A 526 -62.38 -0.48 12.64
CA ASP A 526 -63.40 -0.68 13.65
C ASP A 526 -64.25 0.58 13.82
N GLU A 527 -65.57 0.40 13.96
CA GLU A 527 -66.55 1.49 14.10
C GLU A 527 -66.50 2.52 12.93
N HIS A 528 -66.24 2.04 11.71
CA HIS A 528 -66.05 2.91 10.54
C HIS A 528 -67.23 3.86 10.29
N ALA A 529 -68.47 3.40 10.48
CA ALA A 529 -69.65 4.23 10.34
C ALA A 529 -69.67 5.39 11.37
N ARG A 530 -69.37 5.10 12.63
CA ARG A 530 -69.28 6.10 13.69
C ARG A 530 -68.15 7.12 13.42
N ARG A 531 -67.01 6.65 12.95
CA ARG A 531 -65.84 7.51 12.59
C ARG A 531 -66.18 8.39 11.39
N ALA A 532 -66.91 7.89 10.39
CA ALA A 532 -67.33 8.67 9.25
C ALA A 532 -68.32 9.78 9.66
N VAL A 533 -69.26 9.49 10.59
CA VAL A 533 -70.15 10.53 11.14
C VAL A 533 -69.38 11.57 11.94
N ALA A 534 -68.41 11.15 12.75
CA ALA A 534 -67.54 12.07 13.50
C ALA A 534 -66.72 12.97 12.52
N CYS A 535 -66.20 12.39 11.43
CA CYS A 535 -65.54 13.12 10.34
C CYS A 535 -66.48 14.15 9.70
N ALA A 536 -67.72 13.78 9.39
CA ALA A 536 -68.72 14.68 8.81
C ALA A 536 -69.01 15.89 9.74
N ILE A 537 -69.09 15.66 11.04
CA ILE A 537 -69.28 16.72 12.06
C ILE A 537 -68.05 17.64 12.08
N ALA A 538 -66.84 17.07 12.07
CA ALA A 538 -65.57 17.83 12.03
C ALA A 538 -65.47 18.68 10.75
N ILE A 539 -65.76 18.08 9.58
CA ILE A 539 -65.81 18.79 8.31
C ILE A 539 -66.78 19.99 8.35
N ARG A 540 -67.99 19.76 8.88
CA ARG A 540 -68.97 20.84 9.01
C ARG A 540 -68.50 21.99 9.90
N LYS A 541 -67.84 21.68 11.02
CA LYS A 541 -67.26 22.71 11.90
C LYS A 541 -66.14 23.45 11.20
N TRP A 542 -65.19 22.73 10.69
CA TRP A 542 -64.04 23.32 9.99
C TRP A 542 -64.43 24.15 8.77
N SER A 543 -65.33 23.65 7.93
CA SER A 543 -65.79 24.39 6.72
C SER A 543 -66.55 25.67 7.06
N THR A 544 -67.23 25.69 8.21
CA THR A 544 -67.89 26.91 8.71
C THR A 544 -66.84 27.97 9.09
N GLU A 545 -65.77 27.59 9.74
CA GLU A 545 -64.64 28.44 10.07
C GLU A 545 -63.86 28.85 8.81
N TYR A 546 -63.67 27.90 7.88
CA TYR A 546 -62.98 28.14 6.61
C TYR A 546 -63.66 29.23 5.77
N ARG A 547 -64.97 29.16 5.67
CA ARG A 547 -65.79 30.21 4.95
C ARG A 547 -65.63 31.60 5.54
N GLY A 548 -65.31 31.72 6.81
CA GLY A 548 -65.08 32.98 7.50
C GLY A 548 -63.70 33.60 7.24
N ARG A 549 -62.77 32.89 6.60
CA ARG A 549 -61.48 33.40 6.23
C ARG A 549 -61.55 34.42 5.10
N ALA A 550 -60.58 35.32 4.99
CA ALA A 550 -60.62 36.45 4.07
C ALA A 550 -60.83 36.05 2.59
N GLU A 551 -60.06 35.10 2.09
CA GLU A 551 -60.13 34.70 0.67
C GLU A 551 -61.42 33.91 0.32
N PRO A 552 -61.85 32.88 1.08
CA PRO A 552 -63.13 32.20 0.86
C PRO A 552 -64.33 33.14 1.00
N ALA A 553 -64.31 34.03 2.00
CA ALA A 553 -65.39 35.02 2.18
C ALA A 553 -65.52 35.99 1.03
N ALA A 554 -64.35 36.44 0.47
CA ALA A 554 -64.34 37.31 -0.70
C ALA A 554 -64.97 36.65 -1.95
N LEU A 555 -64.81 35.34 -2.12
CA LEU A 555 -65.45 34.53 -3.18
C LEU A 555 -66.88 34.09 -2.86
N ARG A 556 -67.43 34.49 -1.72
CA ARG A 556 -68.76 34.01 -1.22
C ARG A 556 -68.86 32.48 -1.20
N PHE A 557 -67.79 31.82 -0.72
CA PHE A 557 -67.72 30.37 -0.68
C PHE A 557 -68.92 29.75 0.01
N GLY A 558 -69.59 28.77 -0.62
CA GLY A 558 -70.84 28.17 -0.18
C GLY A 558 -70.71 27.34 1.11
N ARG A 559 -71.82 26.84 1.62
CA ARG A 559 -71.81 25.88 2.72
C ARG A 559 -71.39 24.50 2.23
N THR A 560 -70.60 23.83 2.97
CA THR A 560 -70.28 22.44 2.67
C THR A 560 -71.42 21.53 3.12
N ARG A 561 -72.02 20.81 2.20
CA ARG A 561 -72.95 19.72 2.48
C ARG A 561 -72.17 18.43 2.63
N VAL A 562 -72.58 17.57 3.54
CA VAL A 562 -71.93 16.30 3.76
C VAL A 562 -73.00 15.19 3.82
N GLY A 563 -72.83 14.17 3.00
CA GLY A 563 -73.62 12.94 3.01
C GLY A 563 -72.78 11.78 3.45
N VAL A 564 -73.35 10.89 4.28
CA VAL A 564 -72.69 9.68 4.76
C VAL A 564 -73.61 8.52 4.60
N GLU A 565 -73.15 7.39 4.04
CA GLU A 565 -73.89 6.19 3.82
C GLU A 565 -73.06 4.95 4.05
N THR A 566 -73.58 3.91 4.65
CA THR A 566 -72.92 2.62 4.89
C THR A 566 -73.61 1.53 4.09
N GLY A 567 -72.84 0.75 3.34
CA GLY A 567 -73.39 -0.36 2.55
C GLY A 567 -72.29 -1.34 2.08
#